data_50643b4977c0c89330db4666bb67f4db
#
_entry.id   50643b4977c0c89330db4666bb67f4db
#
_cell.length_a   1.000
_cell.length_b   1.000
_cell.length_c   1.000
_cell.angle_alpha   90.00
_cell.angle_beta   90.00
_cell.angle_gamma   90.00
#
_symmetry.space_group_name_H-M   'P 1'
#
loop_
_entity.id
_entity.type
_entity.pdbx_description
1 polymer ?
#
loop_
_entity_poly.entity_id
_entity_poly.type
_entity_poly.pdbx_seq_one_letter_code
_entity_poly.pdbx_strand_id
1 'polypeptide(L)'
;VVQGIITEAFQTPLSHINVLSRNRGSPNMGLRGAQTNTALRALDGQLAKLTVTADAWTIAPATQAEAEQWWADHAPTPVVLPTVDLTVTAITDIAQVTAAPTGGQTLLDVIKASLRVFGGKAANYSVLYRTPGVPIKNGFAIPIYFYDQFMQANGFYARIDGLLADPMFTTDAATRDAALKALHTDMLAAPLDAGFVSQLQAKVAQFPGVAKLRFRSSSNSEDLDGFPCAGCYNSYSGRTTDLLDMEDAIKNVWADAWLFR
;
A
#
# COMPACT_ATOMS: atom_id res chain seq x y z
N VAL A 1 0.97 13.32 15.18
CA VAL A 1 1.67 12.97 13.91
C VAL A 1 3.15 12.89 14.20
N VAL A 2 3.83 11.79 13.86
CA VAL A 2 5.28 11.66 14.00
C VAL A 2 5.94 12.40 12.85
N GLN A 3 6.71 13.44 13.15
CA GLN A 3 7.36 14.29 12.15
C GLN A 3 8.87 14.01 12.02
N GLY A 4 9.46 13.27 12.95
CA GLY A 4 10.85 12.83 12.92
C GLY A 4 11.02 11.47 13.57
N ILE A 5 12.06 10.74 13.17
CA ILE A 5 12.33 9.36 13.65
C ILE A 5 13.77 9.27 14.12
N ILE A 6 13.95 8.77 15.34
CA ILE A 6 15.27 8.41 15.89
C ILE A 6 15.23 6.95 16.32
N THR A 7 16.11 6.13 15.77
CA THR A 7 16.23 4.71 16.15
C THR A 7 17.61 4.39 16.66
N GLU A 8 17.75 3.41 17.56
CA GLU A 8 19.06 2.89 17.97
C GLU A 8 19.61 1.86 16.98
N ALA A 9 18.71 1.14 16.31
CA ALA A 9 19.09 0.16 15.30
C ALA A 9 19.56 0.82 14.02
N PHE A 10 20.58 0.24 13.39
CA PHE A 10 21.01 0.64 12.06
C PHE A 10 19.90 0.36 11.04
N GLN A 11 19.64 1.35 10.21
CA GLN A 11 18.64 1.28 9.15
C GLN A 11 19.34 1.17 7.80
N THR A 12 18.98 0.17 7.01
CA THR A 12 19.48 0.06 5.64
C THR A 12 18.86 1.16 4.75
N PRO A 13 19.58 1.66 3.72
CA PRO A 13 19.07 2.72 2.84
C PRO A 13 17.72 2.40 2.16
N LEU A 14 17.44 1.12 1.92
CA LEU A 14 16.20 0.64 1.31
C LEU A 14 15.18 0.09 2.33
N SER A 15 15.40 0.29 3.63
CA SER A 15 14.38 -0.07 4.63
C SER A 15 13.12 0.77 4.43
N HIS A 16 11.95 0.20 4.71
CA HIS A 16 10.66 0.90 4.58
C HIS A 16 10.66 2.23 5.35
N ILE A 17 11.26 2.27 6.53
CA ILE A 17 11.36 3.49 7.36
C ILE A 17 12.15 4.58 6.66
N ASN A 18 13.29 4.25 6.02
CA ASN A 18 14.09 5.22 5.29
C ASN A 18 13.39 5.72 4.03
N VAL A 19 12.76 4.82 3.29
CA VAL A 19 11.99 5.18 2.08
C VAL A 19 10.82 6.09 2.45
N LEU A 20 10.03 5.74 3.46
CA LEU A 20 8.89 6.53 3.92
C LEU A 20 9.31 7.90 4.47
N SER A 21 10.38 7.97 5.27
CA SER A 21 10.88 9.23 5.82
C SER A 21 11.36 10.16 4.72
N ARG A 22 12.12 9.63 3.76
CA ARG A 22 12.61 10.40 2.60
C ARG A 22 11.45 10.97 1.78
N ASN A 23 10.46 10.14 1.48
CA ASN A 23 9.32 10.54 0.66
C ASN A 23 8.41 11.56 1.36
N ARG A 24 8.42 11.59 2.69
CA ARG A 24 7.65 12.54 3.50
C ARG A 24 8.45 13.76 3.95
N GLY A 25 9.71 13.85 3.58
CA GLY A 25 10.60 14.90 4.09
C GLY A 25 10.82 14.85 5.60
N SER A 26 10.53 13.71 6.25
CA SER A 26 10.69 13.57 7.71
C SER A 26 12.15 13.31 8.07
N PRO A 27 12.74 14.07 9.00
CA PRO A 27 14.06 13.78 9.54
C PRO A 27 14.11 12.35 10.10
N ASN A 28 15.14 11.58 9.72
CA ASN A 28 15.29 10.19 10.14
C ASN A 28 16.77 9.88 10.37
N MET A 29 17.10 9.34 11.54
CA MET A 29 18.47 8.94 11.85
C MET A 29 18.53 7.68 12.70
N GLY A 30 19.61 6.91 12.53
CA GLY A 30 20.06 5.90 13.46
C GLY A 30 21.11 6.48 14.40
N LEU A 31 20.84 6.50 15.69
CA LEU A 31 21.74 7.03 16.71
C LEU A 31 21.99 5.98 17.81
N ARG A 32 23.20 5.42 17.87
CA ARG A 32 23.56 4.47 18.93
C ARG A 32 23.45 5.15 20.29
N GLY A 33 22.75 4.50 21.24
CA GLY A 33 22.53 5.05 22.59
C GLY A 33 21.51 6.18 22.63
N ALA A 34 20.60 6.29 21.67
CA ALA A 34 19.57 7.33 21.63
C ALA A 34 18.74 7.37 22.92
N GLN A 35 18.39 6.21 23.47
CA GLN A 35 17.58 6.10 24.69
C GLN A 35 18.29 6.65 25.95
N THR A 36 19.61 6.68 25.95
CA THR A 36 20.42 7.19 27.06
C THR A 36 21.05 8.56 26.77
N ASN A 37 20.81 9.11 25.59
CA ASN A 37 21.34 10.42 25.20
C ASN A 37 20.67 11.54 26.01
N THR A 38 21.48 12.30 26.74
CA THR A 38 21.01 13.33 27.69
C THR A 38 20.28 14.48 26.98
N ALA A 39 20.72 14.86 25.76
CA ALA A 39 20.08 15.94 25.01
C ALA A 39 18.67 15.52 24.52
N LEU A 40 18.50 14.27 24.08
CA LEU A 40 17.20 13.74 23.69
C LEU A 40 16.25 13.60 24.90
N ARG A 41 16.78 13.07 25.98
CA ARG A 41 16.02 12.90 27.24
C ARG A 41 15.54 14.22 27.84
N ALA A 42 16.32 15.28 27.73
CA ALA A 42 15.95 16.60 28.24
C ALA A 42 14.71 17.19 27.52
N LEU A 43 14.39 16.69 26.33
CA LEU A 43 13.26 17.16 25.51
C LEU A 43 12.11 16.14 25.45
N ASP A 44 12.14 15.10 26.27
CA ASP A 44 11.08 14.11 26.33
C ASP A 44 9.74 14.75 26.73
N GLY A 45 8.68 14.46 25.98
CA GLY A 45 7.36 15.05 26.16
C GLY A 45 7.23 16.51 25.71
N GLN A 46 8.26 17.10 25.09
CA GLN A 46 8.24 18.48 24.61
C GLN A 46 8.24 18.55 23.07
N LEU A 47 7.81 19.69 22.54
CA LEU A 47 8.01 19.99 21.11
C LEU A 47 9.51 20.25 20.87
N ALA A 48 10.04 19.56 19.88
CA ALA A 48 11.46 19.67 19.52
C ALA A 48 11.67 19.84 18.02
N LYS A 49 12.61 20.67 17.64
CA LYS A 49 13.08 20.82 16.27
C LYS A 49 14.29 19.91 16.06
N LEU A 50 14.09 18.84 15.26
CA LEU A 50 15.15 17.92 14.86
C LEU A 50 15.63 18.26 13.44
N THR A 51 16.94 18.47 13.27
CA THR A 51 17.56 18.62 11.98
C THR A 51 18.57 17.48 11.78
N VAL A 52 18.49 16.78 10.65
CA VAL A 52 19.40 15.67 10.32
C VAL A 52 20.02 15.97 8.95
N THR A 53 21.35 15.86 8.87
CA THR A 53 22.13 15.91 7.64
C THR A 53 22.81 14.56 7.38
N ALA A 54 23.63 14.45 6.36
CA ALA A 54 24.31 13.19 6.04
C ALA A 54 25.27 12.73 7.17
N ASP A 55 25.85 13.65 7.91
CA ASP A 55 26.94 13.43 8.87
C ASP A 55 26.73 14.11 10.24
N ALA A 56 25.65 14.84 10.42
CA ALA A 56 25.36 15.56 11.66
C ALA A 56 23.86 15.60 11.98
N TRP A 57 23.56 15.86 13.24
CA TRP A 57 22.20 16.14 13.69
C TRP A 57 22.21 17.21 14.80
N THR A 58 21.10 17.93 14.92
CA THR A 58 20.84 18.85 16.04
C THR A 58 19.43 18.69 16.52
N ILE A 59 19.23 18.93 17.83
CA ILE A 59 17.90 18.97 18.43
C ILE A 59 17.82 20.18 19.39
N ALA A 60 16.71 20.88 19.35
CA ALA A 60 16.45 22.03 20.23
C ALA A 60 14.95 22.08 20.59
N PRO A 61 14.58 22.71 21.73
CA PRO A 61 13.19 23.01 22.00
C PRO A 61 12.55 23.80 20.86
N ALA A 62 11.26 23.54 20.59
CA ALA A 62 10.48 24.30 19.62
C ALA A 62 9.25 24.87 20.30
N THR A 63 8.84 26.06 19.87
CA THR A 63 7.57 26.66 20.28
C THR A 63 6.40 26.05 19.51
N GLN A 64 5.17 26.18 20.04
CA GLN A 64 3.97 25.76 19.35
C GLN A 64 3.83 26.45 17.97
N ALA A 65 4.12 27.75 17.90
CA ALA A 65 4.04 28.51 16.66
C ALA A 65 5.04 28.02 15.60
N GLU A 66 6.26 27.68 15.99
CA GLU A 66 7.26 27.10 15.06
C GLU A 66 6.80 25.73 14.54
N ALA A 67 6.22 24.90 15.40
CA ALA A 67 5.70 23.59 15.01
C ALA A 67 4.50 23.73 14.06
N GLU A 68 3.56 24.62 14.34
CA GLU A 68 2.39 24.88 13.50
C GLU A 68 2.79 25.43 12.12
N GLN A 69 3.74 26.36 12.08
CA GLN A 69 4.27 26.87 10.82
C GLN A 69 4.95 25.76 10.00
N TRP A 70 5.76 24.93 10.65
CA TRP A 70 6.41 23.81 9.97
C TRP A 70 5.40 22.82 9.39
N TRP A 71 4.35 22.49 10.14
CA TRP A 71 3.28 21.59 9.68
C TRP A 71 2.49 22.18 8.51
N ALA A 72 2.24 23.50 8.54
CA ALA A 72 1.58 24.18 7.43
C ALA A 72 2.44 24.15 6.15
N ASP A 73 3.74 24.42 6.28
CA ASP A 73 4.70 24.45 5.18
C ASP A 73 4.95 23.04 4.58
N HIS A 74 4.75 21.99 5.40
CA HIS A 74 4.95 20.58 5.01
C HIS A 74 3.63 19.81 4.92
N ALA A 75 2.51 20.51 4.82
CA ALA A 75 1.22 19.87 4.60
C ALA A 75 1.24 19.05 3.29
N PRO A 76 0.80 17.78 3.31
CA PRO A 76 0.81 16.98 2.10
C PRO A 76 -0.07 17.60 1.02
N THR A 77 0.46 17.68 -0.19
CA THR A 77 -0.33 18.10 -1.35
C THR A 77 -1.47 17.12 -1.56
N PRO A 78 -2.70 17.58 -1.83
CA PRO A 78 -3.81 16.69 -2.14
C PRO A 78 -3.46 15.77 -3.31
N VAL A 79 -3.57 14.46 -3.09
CA VAL A 79 -3.28 13.44 -4.11
C VAL A 79 -4.53 13.22 -4.94
N VAL A 80 -4.40 13.38 -6.27
CA VAL A 80 -5.46 13.00 -7.21
C VAL A 80 -5.31 11.54 -7.55
N LEU A 81 -6.26 10.71 -7.08
CA LEU A 81 -6.27 9.29 -7.41
C LEU A 81 -6.67 9.09 -8.89
N PRO A 82 -5.95 8.25 -9.65
CA PRO A 82 -6.38 7.85 -10.98
C PRO A 82 -7.76 7.20 -10.92
N THR A 83 -8.65 7.56 -11.85
CA THR A 83 -9.96 6.91 -11.98
C THR A 83 -9.77 5.43 -12.28
N VAL A 84 -10.50 4.56 -11.59
CA VAL A 84 -10.51 3.13 -11.90
C VAL A 84 -11.26 2.86 -13.21
N ASP A 85 -10.84 1.82 -13.91
CA ASP A 85 -11.50 1.28 -15.09
C ASP A 85 -11.96 -0.15 -14.77
N LEU A 86 -13.27 -0.34 -14.67
CA LEU A 86 -13.90 -1.60 -14.28
C LEU A 86 -14.38 -2.42 -15.49
N THR A 87 -13.96 -2.07 -16.71
CA THR A 87 -14.43 -2.75 -17.94
C THR A 87 -13.82 -4.15 -18.14
N VAL A 88 -12.67 -4.43 -17.51
CA VAL A 88 -12.04 -5.75 -17.59
C VAL A 88 -12.53 -6.62 -16.44
N THR A 89 -13.27 -7.66 -16.79
CA THR A 89 -13.95 -8.58 -15.87
C THR A 89 -13.38 -10.00 -15.85
N ALA A 90 -12.16 -10.17 -16.38
CA ALA A 90 -11.49 -11.47 -16.43
C ALA A 90 -10.09 -11.41 -15.81
N ILE A 91 -9.71 -12.45 -15.06
CA ILE A 91 -8.35 -12.63 -14.55
C ILE A 91 -7.40 -12.76 -15.76
N THR A 92 -6.40 -11.87 -15.81
CA THR A 92 -5.57 -11.63 -17.00
C THR A 92 -4.15 -12.14 -16.80
N ASP A 93 -3.60 -12.83 -17.79
CA ASP A 93 -2.20 -13.27 -17.76
C ASP A 93 -1.25 -12.08 -17.70
N ILE A 94 -0.19 -12.21 -16.91
CA ILE A 94 0.74 -11.09 -16.67
C ILE A 94 1.34 -10.54 -17.98
N ALA A 95 1.53 -11.37 -18.98
CA ALA A 95 2.02 -10.93 -20.28
C ALA A 95 1.06 -9.98 -21.03
N GLN A 96 -0.23 -10.00 -20.68
CA GLN A 96 -1.31 -9.25 -21.35
C GLN A 96 -1.77 -8.03 -20.57
N VAL A 97 -1.35 -7.87 -19.31
CA VAL A 97 -1.79 -6.76 -18.42
C VAL A 97 -1.45 -5.39 -18.99
N THR A 98 -0.24 -5.21 -19.51
CA THR A 98 0.17 -3.96 -20.17
C THR A 98 0.45 -4.25 -21.63
N ALA A 99 -0.32 -3.65 -22.53
CA ALA A 99 -0.13 -3.80 -23.96
C ALA A 99 1.23 -3.25 -24.43
N ALA A 100 1.70 -3.67 -25.60
CA ALA A 100 2.77 -2.96 -26.28
C ALA A 100 2.27 -1.60 -26.78
N PRO A 101 3.09 -0.53 -26.74
CA PRO A 101 2.70 0.76 -27.29
C PRO A 101 2.39 0.66 -28.80
N THR A 102 1.32 1.32 -29.21
CA THR A 102 0.90 1.36 -30.63
C THR A 102 0.51 2.79 -31.01
N GLY A 103 0.54 3.14 -32.27
CA GLY A 103 -0.04 4.37 -32.79
C GLY A 103 0.52 5.66 -32.17
N GLY A 104 1.81 5.72 -31.84
CA GLY A 104 2.43 6.90 -31.22
C GLY A 104 2.34 6.97 -29.71
N GLN A 105 1.75 5.97 -29.06
CA GLN A 105 1.73 5.86 -27.59
C GLN A 105 3.16 5.66 -27.05
N THR A 106 3.44 6.24 -25.89
CA THR A 106 4.63 5.93 -25.10
C THR A 106 4.40 4.71 -24.21
N LEU A 107 5.48 4.09 -23.72
CA LEU A 107 5.39 3.04 -22.71
C LEU A 107 4.65 3.54 -21.44
N LEU A 108 4.86 4.79 -21.07
CA LEU A 108 4.19 5.41 -19.92
C LEU A 108 2.67 5.49 -20.12
N ASP A 109 2.20 5.78 -21.34
CA ASP A 109 0.77 5.87 -21.63
C ASP A 109 0.07 4.52 -21.42
N VAL A 110 0.68 3.43 -21.92
CA VAL A 110 0.11 2.08 -21.75
C VAL A 110 0.21 1.58 -20.30
N ILE A 111 1.25 1.96 -19.56
CA ILE A 111 1.34 1.69 -18.12
C ILE A 111 0.24 2.43 -17.37
N LYS A 112 0.01 3.72 -17.65
CA LYS A 112 -1.06 4.52 -17.02
C LYS A 112 -2.44 3.95 -17.31
N ALA A 113 -2.69 3.46 -18.52
CA ALA A 113 -3.95 2.78 -18.86
C ALA A 113 -4.13 1.50 -18.03
N SER A 114 -3.12 0.64 -17.98
CA SER A 114 -3.15 -0.62 -17.23
C SER A 114 -3.24 -0.41 -15.71
N LEU A 115 -2.64 0.66 -15.18
CA LEU A 115 -2.72 1.05 -13.77
C LEU A 115 -4.17 1.26 -13.33
N ARG A 116 -5.01 1.83 -14.19
CA ARG A 116 -6.43 2.07 -13.89
C ARG A 116 -7.25 0.78 -13.74
N VAL A 117 -6.80 -0.30 -14.36
CA VAL A 117 -7.46 -1.62 -14.41
C VAL A 117 -6.89 -2.59 -13.37
N PHE A 118 -5.55 -2.66 -13.28
CA PHE A 118 -4.83 -3.71 -12.53
C PHE A 118 -3.94 -3.16 -11.41
N GLY A 119 -3.80 -1.83 -11.28
CA GLY A 119 -2.88 -1.21 -10.36
C GLY A 119 -1.44 -1.15 -10.84
N GLY A 120 -0.63 -0.34 -10.14
CA GLY A 120 0.72 0.01 -10.58
C GLY A 120 1.70 -1.17 -10.57
N LYS A 121 1.65 -2.04 -9.55
CA LYS A 121 2.57 -3.19 -9.47
C LYS A 121 2.33 -4.18 -10.60
N ALA A 122 1.08 -4.52 -10.91
CA ALA A 122 0.77 -5.44 -11.98
C ALA A 122 1.14 -4.86 -13.36
N ALA A 123 0.86 -3.57 -13.59
CA ALA A 123 1.20 -2.89 -14.82
C ALA A 123 2.72 -2.91 -15.09
N ASN A 124 3.53 -2.54 -14.08
CA ASN A 124 4.99 -2.55 -14.20
C ASN A 124 5.57 -3.97 -14.29
N TYR A 125 5.02 -4.91 -13.51
CA TYR A 125 5.46 -6.32 -13.55
C TYR A 125 5.26 -6.93 -14.94
N SER A 126 4.15 -6.60 -15.63
CA SER A 126 3.88 -7.02 -17.00
C SER A 126 4.95 -6.52 -17.99
N VAL A 127 5.38 -5.28 -17.85
CA VAL A 127 6.47 -4.71 -18.68
C VAL A 127 7.77 -5.48 -18.44
N LEU A 128 8.13 -5.66 -17.16
CA LEU A 128 9.35 -6.40 -16.79
C LEU A 128 9.31 -7.85 -17.28
N TYR A 129 8.14 -8.51 -17.18
CA TYR A 129 7.97 -9.89 -17.65
C TYR A 129 8.26 -10.05 -19.15
N ARG A 130 7.91 -9.04 -19.95
CA ARG A 130 8.16 -9.03 -21.41
C ARG A 130 9.52 -8.48 -21.82
N THR A 131 10.29 -7.93 -20.85
CA THR A 131 11.62 -7.39 -21.15
C THR A 131 12.64 -8.52 -21.28
N PRO A 132 13.29 -8.68 -22.42
CA PRO A 132 14.28 -9.74 -22.64
C PRO A 132 15.40 -9.67 -21.58
N GLY A 133 15.80 -10.83 -21.06
CA GLY A 133 16.89 -10.96 -20.09
C GLY A 133 16.53 -10.61 -18.63
N VAL A 134 15.31 -10.17 -18.34
CA VAL A 134 14.84 -9.95 -16.98
C VAL A 134 14.22 -11.26 -16.44
N PRO A 135 14.75 -11.84 -15.34
CA PRO A 135 14.31 -13.15 -14.83
C PRO A 135 13.01 -13.01 -13.99
N ILE A 136 11.92 -12.66 -14.61
CA ILE A 136 10.59 -12.52 -13.97
C ILE A 136 9.79 -13.80 -14.13
N LYS A 137 9.17 -14.26 -13.03
CA LYS A 137 8.29 -15.44 -13.04
C LYS A 137 6.94 -15.12 -13.69
N ASN A 138 6.35 -16.13 -14.33
CA ASN A 138 4.98 -16.01 -14.84
C ASN A 138 3.96 -15.82 -13.71
N GLY A 139 2.82 -15.23 -14.05
CA GLY A 139 1.74 -14.94 -13.11
C GLY A 139 0.49 -14.43 -13.82
N PHE A 140 -0.44 -13.96 -13.05
CA PHE A 140 -1.65 -13.30 -13.52
C PHE A 140 -1.99 -12.08 -12.64
N ALA A 141 -2.83 -11.20 -13.16
CA ALA A 141 -3.38 -10.09 -12.43
C ALA A 141 -4.90 -10.23 -12.28
N ILE A 142 -5.39 -9.90 -11.10
CA ILE A 142 -6.81 -9.79 -10.78
C ILE A 142 -7.21 -8.33 -10.99
N PRO A 143 -8.12 -8.01 -11.94
CA PRO A 143 -8.57 -6.64 -12.15
C PRO A 143 -9.21 -6.03 -10.89
N ILE A 144 -9.11 -4.72 -10.76
CA ILE A 144 -9.75 -3.95 -9.66
C ILE A 144 -11.28 -4.18 -9.65
N TYR A 145 -11.88 -4.52 -10.78
CA TYR A 145 -13.28 -4.93 -10.91
C TYR A 145 -13.72 -5.95 -9.85
N PHE A 146 -12.94 -7.00 -9.60
CA PHE A 146 -13.33 -8.03 -8.64
C PHE A 146 -13.29 -7.55 -7.19
N TYR A 147 -12.35 -6.67 -6.86
CA TYR A 147 -12.36 -5.99 -5.56
C TYR A 147 -13.60 -5.11 -5.41
N ASP A 148 -13.92 -4.31 -6.43
CA ASP A 148 -15.09 -3.45 -6.42
C ASP A 148 -16.40 -4.26 -6.27
N GLN A 149 -16.55 -5.34 -7.03
CA GLN A 149 -17.69 -6.25 -6.90
C GLN A 149 -17.79 -6.87 -5.51
N PHE A 150 -16.67 -7.30 -4.92
CA PHE A 150 -16.64 -7.83 -3.55
C PHE A 150 -17.08 -6.78 -2.53
N MET A 151 -16.61 -5.56 -2.64
CA MET A 151 -17.00 -4.46 -1.75
C MET A 151 -18.48 -4.11 -1.87
N GLN A 152 -19.01 -4.05 -3.10
CA GLN A 152 -20.43 -3.75 -3.34
C GLN A 152 -21.33 -4.87 -2.86
N ALA A 153 -21.07 -6.11 -3.26
CA ALA A 153 -21.93 -7.26 -2.96
C ALA A 153 -22.05 -7.52 -1.44
N ASN A 154 -21.03 -7.21 -0.67
CA ASN A 154 -21.02 -7.40 0.78
C ASN A 154 -21.35 -6.11 1.57
N GLY A 155 -21.72 -5.01 0.91
CA GLY A 155 -22.15 -3.78 1.55
C GLY A 155 -21.03 -2.98 2.24
N PHE A 156 -19.74 -3.28 1.95
CA PHE A 156 -18.63 -2.65 2.64
C PHE A 156 -18.48 -1.16 2.31
N TYR A 157 -18.82 -0.71 1.11
CA TYR A 157 -18.79 0.72 0.78
C TYR A 157 -19.75 1.53 1.66
N ALA A 158 -21.01 1.08 1.81
CA ALA A 158 -21.98 1.76 2.69
C ALA A 158 -21.51 1.78 4.16
N ARG A 159 -20.86 0.71 4.62
CA ARG A 159 -20.27 0.66 5.96
C ARG A 159 -19.13 1.67 6.12
N ILE A 160 -18.24 1.78 5.13
CA ILE A 160 -17.14 2.75 5.14
C ILE A 160 -17.68 4.18 5.14
N ASP A 161 -18.69 4.48 4.32
CA ASP A 161 -19.35 5.79 4.32
C ASP A 161 -19.90 6.14 5.71
N GLY A 162 -20.51 5.14 6.39
CA GLY A 162 -20.99 5.31 7.76
C GLY A 162 -19.86 5.59 8.76
N LEU A 163 -18.71 4.91 8.64
CA LEU A 163 -17.54 5.17 9.47
C LEU A 163 -16.96 6.57 9.22
N LEU A 164 -16.87 6.99 7.97
CA LEU A 164 -16.36 8.33 7.62
C LEU A 164 -17.28 9.46 8.09
N ALA A 165 -18.58 9.19 8.22
CA ALA A 165 -19.57 10.13 8.74
C ALA A 165 -19.53 10.24 10.31
N ASP A 166 -18.90 9.30 10.99
CA ASP A 166 -18.79 9.31 12.46
C ASP A 166 -17.66 10.26 12.91
N PRO A 167 -17.96 11.33 13.64
CA PRO A 167 -16.91 12.23 14.17
C PRO A 167 -15.88 11.52 15.05
N MET A 168 -16.27 10.49 15.81
CA MET A 168 -15.34 9.73 16.65
C MET A 168 -14.33 8.94 15.80
N PHE A 169 -14.75 8.38 14.67
CA PHE A 169 -13.84 7.70 13.74
C PHE A 169 -12.75 8.65 13.22
N THR A 170 -13.08 9.92 12.97
CA THR A 170 -12.12 10.90 12.44
C THR A 170 -11.21 11.50 13.50
N THR A 171 -11.69 11.65 14.75
CA THR A 171 -10.96 12.36 15.82
C THR A 171 -10.29 11.44 16.82
N ASP A 172 -10.82 10.24 17.08
CA ASP A 172 -10.26 9.30 18.05
C ASP A 172 -9.57 8.12 17.39
N ALA A 173 -8.26 7.99 17.61
CA ALA A 173 -7.43 6.95 16.99
C ALA A 173 -7.79 5.53 17.47
N ALA A 174 -8.22 5.38 18.74
CA ALA A 174 -8.59 4.07 19.28
C ALA A 174 -9.91 3.57 18.69
N THR A 175 -10.91 4.45 18.56
CA THR A 175 -12.18 4.17 17.89
C THR A 175 -11.94 3.77 16.43
N ARG A 176 -11.10 4.53 15.72
CA ARG A 176 -10.74 4.24 14.33
C ARG A 176 -10.06 2.88 14.18
N ASP A 177 -9.07 2.57 15.01
CA ASP A 177 -8.37 1.28 14.99
C ASP A 177 -9.34 0.11 15.25
N ALA A 178 -10.22 0.22 16.24
CA ALA A 178 -11.21 -0.79 16.56
C ALA A 178 -12.21 -1.01 15.40
N ALA A 179 -12.70 0.08 14.80
CA ALA A 179 -13.65 0.02 13.68
C ALA A 179 -13.02 -0.61 12.42
N LEU A 180 -11.76 -0.26 12.10
CA LEU A 180 -11.05 -0.83 10.96
C LEU A 180 -10.68 -2.31 11.17
N LYS A 181 -10.33 -2.72 12.40
CA LYS A 181 -10.13 -4.14 12.73
C LYS A 181 -11.41 -4.95 12.59
N ALA A 182 -12.56 -4.39 13.00
CA ALA A 182 -13.85 -5.03 12.82
C ALA A 182 -14.20 -5.15 11.32
N LEU A 183 -14.01 -4.09 10.53
CA LEU A 183 -14.19 -4.13 9.08
C LEU A 183 -13.30 -5.20 8.43
N HIS A 184 -12.02 -5.25 8.78
CA HIS A 184 -11.07 -6.24 8.29
C HIS A 184 -11.54 -7.68 8.59
N THR A 185 -11.98 -7.95 9.83
CA THR A 185 -12.48 -9.25 10.24
C THR A 185 -13.68 -9.68 9.40
N ASP A 186 -14.64 -8.78 9.18
CA ASP A 186 -15.84 -9.06 8.39
C ASP A 186 -15.52 -9.26 6.90
N MET A 187 -14.54 -8.52 6.36
CA MET A 187 -14.07 -8.76 4.99
C MET A 187 -13.45 -10.16 4.83
N LEU A 188 -12.70 -10.64 5.81
CA LEU A 188 -12.16 -12.01 5.77
C LEU A 188 -13.26 -13.08 5.84
N ALA A 189 -14.35 -12.83 6.58
CA ALA A 189 -15.48 -13.75 6.70
C ALA A 189 -16.44 -13.71 5.50
N ALA A 190 -16.40 -12.65 4.69
CA ALA A 190 -17.34 -12.44 3.60
C ALA A 190 -17.12 -13.40 2.43
N PRO A 191 -18.20 -13.83 1.73
CA PRO A 191 -18.10 -14.70 0.57
C PRO A 191 -17.54 -13.97 -0.66
N LEU A 192 -16.79 -14.70 -1.48
CA LEU A 192 -16.41 -14.29 -2.82
C LEU A 192 -17.48 -14.68 -3.84
N ASP A 193 -17.55 -13.96 -4.94
CA ASP A 193 -18.42 -14.30 -6.06
C ASP A 193 -18.02 -15.65 -6.69
N ALA A 194 -19.01 -16.52 -6.96
CA ALA A 194 -18.77 -17.85 -7.50
C ALA A 194 -18.15 -17.82 -8.91
N GLY A 195 -18.46 -16.81 -9.71
CA GLY A 195 -17.86 -16.61 -11.04
C GLY A 195 -16.39 -16.22 -10.94
N PHE A 196 -16.04 -15.37 -9.97
CA PHE A 196 -14.65 -15.05 -9.66
C PHE A 196 -13.88 -16.30 -9.19
N VAL A 197 -14.44 -17.06 -8.26
CA VAL A 197 -13.82 -18.29 -7.75
C VAL A 197 -13.58 -19.31 -8.86
N SER A 198 -14.54 -19.47 -9.78
CA SER A 198 -14.38 -20.34 -10.96
C SER A 198 -13.26 -19.87 -11.89
N GLN A 199 -13.15 -18.56 -12.13
CA GLN A 199 -12.05 -17.99 -12.92
C GLN A 199 -10.70 -18.19 -12.23
N LEU A 200 -10.62 -17.99 -10.93
CA LEU A 200 -9.42 -18.22 -10.14
C LEU A 200 -8.95 -19.67 -10.25
N GLN A 201 -9.86 -20.61 -10.06
CA GLN A 201 -9.57 -22.04 -10.17
C GLN A 201 -9.04 -22.41 -11.56
N ALA A 202 -9.71 -21.93 -12.62
CA ALA A 202 -9.26 -22.16 -14.00
C ALA A 202 -7.88 -21.52 -14.28
N LYS A 203 -7.60 -20.36 -13.69
CA LYS A 203 -6.31 -19.67 -13.84
C LYS A 203 -5.20 -20.40 -13.10
N VAL A 204 -5.45 -20.86 -11.88
CA VAL A 204 -4.48 -21.63 -11.07
C VAL A 204 -4.11 -22.97 -11.72
N ALA A 205 -5.05 -23.62 -12.40
CA ALA A 205 -4.78 -24.85 -13.16
C ALA A 205 -3.72 -24.69 -14.27
N GLN A 206 -3.45 -23.46 -14.71
CA GLN A 206 -2.40 -23.14 -15.70
C GLN A 206 -0.98 -23.11 -15.09
N PHE A 207 -0.84 -23.33 -13.78
CA PHE A 207 0.45 -23.35 -13.07
C PHE A 207 0.75 -24.74 -12.48
N PRO A 208 0.87 -25.79 -13.33
CA PRO A 208 1.14 -27.14 -12.85
C PRO A 208 2.50 -27.22 -12.14
N GLY A 209 2.55 -27.95 -11.01
CA GLY A 209 3.77 -28.14 -10.22
C GLY A 209 4.17 -26.95 -9.35
N VAL A 210 3.46 -25.85 -9.39
CA VAL A 210 3.66 -24.71 -8.48
C VAL A 210 2.93 -24.99 -7.17
N ALA A 211 3.65 -25.14 -6.06
CA ALA A 211 3.04 -25.46 -4.76
C ALA A 211 2.25 -24.29 -4.14
N LYS A 212 2.72 -23.04 -4.35
CA LYS A 212 2.13 -21.82 -3.78
C LYS A 212 2.20 -20.67 -4.75
N LEU A 213 1.15 -19.85 -4.78
CA LEU A 213 1.13 -18.54 -5.42
C LEU A 213 1.22 -17.44 -4.36
N ARG A 214 1.93 -16.36 -4.68
CA ARG A 214 2.06 -15.18 -3.82
C ARG A 214 1.18 -14.07 -4.34
N PHE A 215 0.12 -13.74 -3.61
CA PHE A 215 -0.77 -12.62 -3.90
C PHE A 215 -0.19 -11.33 -3.30
N ARG A 216 -0.17 -10.28 -4.10
CA ARG A 216 0.38 -8.97 -3.74
C ARG A 216 -0.62 -7.89 -4.08
N SER A 217 -0.70 -6.87 -3.24
CA SER A 217 -1.47 -5.67 -3.54
C SER A 217 -0.98 -5.03 -4.83
N SER A 218 -1.93 -4.55 -5.61
CA SER A 218 -1.67 -3.75 -6.79
C SER A 218 -2.84 -2.77 -6.93
N SER A 219 -2.72 -1.61 -6.35
CA SER A 219 -3.76 -0.58 -6.38
C SER A 219 -3.39 0.54 -7.36
N ASN A 220 -4.38 1.35 -7.71
CA ASN A 220 -4.18 2.57 -8.49
C ASN A 220 -3.66 3.74 -7.67
N SER A 221 -3.52 3.57 -6.34
CA SER A 221 -3.06 4.59 -5.40
C SER A 221 -1.65 4.32 -4.86
N GLU A 222 -1.09 3.13 -5.05
CA GLU A 222 0.28 2.83 -4.63
C GLU A 222 1.29 3.57 -5.52
N ASP A 223 2.32 4.11 -4.89
CA ASP A 223 3.44 4.77 -5.56
C ASP A 223 3.07 6.04 -6.36
N LEU A 224 1.98 6.71 -6.00
CA LEU A 224 1.66 8.03 -6.55
C LEU A 224 2.58 9.11 -5.95
N ASP A 225 2.89 10.13 -6.76
CA ASP A 225 3.55 11.33 -6.27
C ASP A 225 2.72 11.96 -5.13
N GLY A 226 3.37 12.17 -3.99
CA GLY A 226 2.70 12.67 -2.76
C GLY A 226 1.98 11.61 -1.91
N PHE A 227 1.86 10.37 -2.37
CA PHE A 227 1.33 9.25 -1.58
C PHE A 227 2.23 8.00 -1.70
N PRO A 228 3.45 8.05 -1.21
CA PRO A 228 4.33 6.88 -1.21
C PRO A 228 3.84 5.86 -0.18
N CYS A 229 3.39 4.73 -0.64
CA CYS A 229 2.85 3.66 0.21
C CYS A 229 3.76 2.42 0.26
N ALA A 230 5.07 2.62 0.22
CA ALA A 230 6.01 1.50 0.37
C ALA A 230 5.81 0.82 1.74
N GLY A 231 5.45 -0.47 1.72
CA GLY A 231 5.21 -1.26 2.94
C GLY A 231 3.83 -1.08 3.57
N CYS A 232 2.91 -0.32 2.96
CA CYS A 232 1.54 -0.18 3.46
C CYS A 232 0.75 -1.48 3.38
N TYR A 233 1.11 -2.39 2.49
CA TYR A 233 0.33 -3.59 2.24
C TYR A 233 1.17 -4.85 2.36
N ASN A 234 0.60 -5.88 2.95
CA ASN A 234 1.23 -7.18 3.04
C ASN A 234 0.99 -8.00 1.77
N SER A 235 1.72 -9.08 1.66
CA SER A 235 1.54 -10.08 0.62
C SER A 235 1.26 -11.42 1.27
N TYR A 236 0.35 -12.20 0.71
CA TYR A 236 -0.09 -13.48 1.24
C TYR A 236 0.16 -14.61 0.24
N SER A 237 0.36 -15.82 0.74
CA SER A 237 0.57 -16.97 -0.13
C SER A 237 -0.56 -17.96 0.07
N GLY A 238 -1.12 -18.48 -1.02
CA GLY A 238 -2.07 -19.57 -1.02
C GLY A 238 -1.51 -20.81 -1.71
N ARG A 239 -1.80 -21.99 -1.18
CA ARG A 239 -1.44 -23.28 -1.77
C ARG A 239 -2.32 -23.54 -3.00
N THR A 240 -1.70 -23.90 -4.12
CA THR A 240 -2.43 -24.14 -5.38
C THR A 240 -3.34 -25.37 -5.32
N THR A 241 -3.13 -26.26 -4.35
CA THR A 241 -3.96 -27.45 -4.10
C THR A 241 -5.13 -27.18 -3.12
N ASP A 242 -5.24 -25.98 -2.60
CA ASP A 242 -6.24 -25.58 -1.61
C ASP A 242 -6.87 -24.26 -2.03
N LEU A 243 -8.07 -24.34 -2.60
CA LEU A 243 -8.76 -23.17 -3.13
C LEU A 243 -9.12 -22.18 -2.02
N LEU A 244 -9.54 -22.65 -0.84
CA LEU A 244 -9.86 -21.79 0.30
C LEU A 244 -8.64 -21.03 0.80
N ASP A 245 -7.46 -21.65 0.85
CA ASP A 245 -6.21 -21.00 1.23
C ASP A 245 -5.83 -19.85 0.25
N MET A 246 -6.17 -19.99 -1.03
CA MET A 246 -5.99 -18.94 -2.03
C MET A 246 -7.03 -17.82 -1.91
N GLU A 247 -8.30 -18.17 -1.68
CA GLU A 247 -9.37 -17.20 -1.43
C GLU A 247 -9.04 -16.34 -0.20
N ASP A 248 -8.59 -16.97 0.87
CA ASP A 248 -8.17 -16.29 2.10
C ASP A 248 -6.96 -15.39 1.86
N ALA A 249 -5.97 -15.83 1.07
CA ALA A 249 -4.84 -15.01 0.71
C ALA A 249 -5.26 -13.75 -0.08
N ILE A 250 -6.23 -13.85 -0.99
CA ILE A 250 -6.77 -12.73 -1.76
C ILE A 250 -7.55 -11.78 -0.86
N LYS A 251 -8.46 -12.32 -0.02
CA LYS A 251 -9.24 -11.51 0.94
C LYS A 251 -8.33 -10.74 1.90
N ASN A 252 -7.27 -11.36 2.39
CA ASN A 252 -6.28 -10.69 3.23
C ASN A 252 -5.60 -9.52 2.50
N VAL A 253 -5.21 -9.69 1.22
CA VAL A 253 -4.66 -8.58 0.42
C VAL A 253 -5.66 -7.43 0.30
N TRP A 254 -6.93 -7.72 0.05
CA TRP A 254 -7.98 -6.71 -0.09
C TRP A 254 -8.32 -6.02 1.24
N ALA A 255 -8.42 -6.78 2.32
CA ALA A 255 -8.76 -6.27 3.64
C ALA A 255 -7.63 -5.41 4.24
N ASP A 256 -6.38 -5.72 3.94
CA ASP A 256 -5.20 -4.97 4.44
C ASP A 256 -5.19 -3.49 4.00
N ALA A 257 -5.93 -3.14 2.95
CA ALA A 257 -6.12 -1.74 2.53
C ALA A 257 -6.82 -0.89 3.61
N TRP A 258 -7.53 -1.53 4.53
CA TRP A 258 -8.34 -0.90 5.59
C TRP A 258 -7.72 -1.00 6.98
N LEU A 259 -6.50 -1.46 7.10
CA LEU A 259 -5.80 -1.47 8.39
C LEU A 259 -5.36 -0.05 8.80
N PHE A 260 -5.54 0.27 10.07
CA PHE A 260 -5.01 1.50 10.65
C PHE A 260 -3.48 1.41 10.77
N ARG A 261 -2.78 2.35 10.11
CA ARG A 261 -1.31 2.40 10.06
C ARG A 261 -0.77 3.79 10.25
#